data_b958aaa6913600a7e0bff4d45625b12e
#
_entry.id   b958aaa6913600a7e0bff4d45625b12e
#
_cell.length_a   1.000
_cell.length_b   1.000
_cell.length_c   1.000
_cell.angle_alpha   90.00
_cell.angle_beta   90.00
_cell.angle_gamma   90.00
#
_symmetry.space_group_name_H-M   'P 1'
#
loop_
_entity.id
_entity.type
_entity.pdbx_description
1 polymer ?
#
loop_
_entity_poly.entity_id
_entity_poly.type
_entity_poly.pdbx_seq_one_letter_code
_entity_poly.pdbx_strand_id
1 'polypeptide(L)'
;MAPFTLTRHLADIRVGILTIREKWEQLTRLKIFTNENFRDTESIIINAAVIPTLGNFEILLEAAKAKQQPKLTDQFRILEAPWHIFQYNDWALRHDFQLITQGRISQSISSTNQVMAPEQIFIEEGAVVEHCILNASTGPIYIGKDAQMMEGCLVRGPFSLGEGSVLKMGTKIYGATTLGPHCVGGGEIKNSVFFGYSNKAHDGYLGDSVLGEWCNLGAGTSNSNVKNTGSDVRYYSQEGETLTGAGSKAGLLMGDYSRAAINTSFNTGTIVGVCCNIFGAAPSKFVNNFSWGSERYIFEKAISDIANWKRMKGRDLLQEEVEKLNYIYQNH
;
A
#
# COMPACT_ATOMS: atom_id res chain seq x y z
N MET A 1 -5.43 8.24 -10.41
CA MET A 1 -4.99 7.54 -9.19
C MET A 1 -6.15 6.94 -8.38
N ALA A 2 -7.43 7.09 -8.87
CA ALA A 2 -8.54 6.33 -8.27
C ALA A 2 -8.25 4.82 -8.29
N PRO A 3 -8.74 4.05 -7.27
CA PRO A 3 -9.64 4.48 -6.20
C PRO A 3 -8.94 5.17 -5.01
N PHE A 4 -7.61 5.20 -4.95
CA PHE A 4 -6.85 5.56 -3.75
C PHE A 4 -6.91 7.05 -3.40
N THR A 5 -7.02 7.93 -4.41
CA THR A 5 -7.11 9.39 -4.21
C THR A 5 -8.53 9.91 -3.95
N LEU A 6 -9.52 9.03 -3.86
CA LEU A 6 -10.88 9.41 -3.44
C LEU A 6 -10.92 9.76 -1.94
N THR A 7 -10.13 9.05 -1.14
CA THR A 7 -10.14 9.16 0.33
C THR A 7 -8.95 9.91 0.90
N ARG A 8 -7.91 10.19 0.11
CA ARG A 8 -6.68 10.86 0.55
C ARG A 8 -6.05 11.71 -0.53
N HIS A 9 -5.18 12.61 -0.13
CA HIS A 9 -4.33 13.35 -1.05
C HIS A 9 -3.25 12.43 -1.64
N LEU A 10 -2.77 12.75 -2.86
CA LEU A 10 -1.71 11.98 -3.52
C LEU A 10 -0.42 11.88 -2.68
N ALA A 11 -0.10 12.92 -1.91
CA ALA A 11 1.04 12.89 -0.98
C ALA A 11 0.94 11.81 0.11
N ASP A 12 -0.27 11.34 0.41
CA ASP A 12 -0.53 10.31 1.42
C ASP A 12 -0.60 8.89 0.82
N ILE A 13 -0.25 8.74 -0.44
CA ILE A 13 -0.06 7.43 -1.08
C ILE A 13 1.23 6.80 -0.57
N ARG A 14 1.13 5.55 -0.12
CA ARG A 14 2.27 4.72 0.28
C ARG A 14 2.87 4.02 -0.93
N VAL A 15 4.17 4.20 -1.11
CA VAL A 15 5.00 3.47 -2.08
C VAL A 15 6.39 3.30 -1.49
N GLY A 16 6.88 2.07 -1.36
CA GLY A 16 8.00 1.78 -0.47
C GLY A 16 7.55 1.65 0.99
N ILE A 17 8.40 2.02 1.93
CA ILE A 17 8.12 1.97 3.38
C ILE A 17 7.21 3.14 3.79
N LEU A 18 7.44 4.30 3.21
CA LEU A 18 6.86 5.58 3.58
C LEU A 18 5.79 6.05 2.57
N THR A 19 4.89 6.93 3.00
CA THR A 19 4.09 7.76 2.10
C THR A 19 4.97 8.84 1.44
N ILE A 20 4.52 9.46 0.36
CA ILE A 20 5.25 10.56 -0.28
C ILE A 20 5.44 11.72 0.69
N ARG A 21 4.42 12.05 1.51
CA ARG A 21 4.50 13.05 2.58
C ARG A 21 5.61 12.71 3.57
N GLU A 22 5.59 11.49 4.12
CA GLU A 22 6.59 11.03 5.10
C GLU A 22 8.02 11.08 4.53
N LYS A 23 8.20 10.76 3.24
CA LYS A 23 9.52 10.90 2.59
C LYS A 23 9.99 12.35 2.58
N TRP A 24 9.14 13.29 2.18
CA TRP A 24 9.47 14.71 2.20
C TRP A 24 9.78 15.22 3.61
N GLU A 25 9.00 14.81 4.60
CA GLU A 25 9.22 15.20 6.01
C GLU A 25 10.55 14.64 6.54
N GLN A 26 10.91 13.41 6.17
CA GLN A 26 12.20 12.83 6.54
C GLN A 26 13.39 13.54 5.86
N LEU A 27 13.27 13.88 4.59
CA LEU A 27 14.33 14.51 3.80
C LEU A 27 14.56 15.97 4.17
N THR A 28 13.50 16.73 4.40
CA THR A 28 13.57 18.19 4.65
C THR A 28 13.56 18.56 6.13
N ARG A 29 13.11 17.65 7.00
CA ARG A 29 12.81 17.92 8.42
C ARG A 29 11.74 19.00 8.61
N LEU A 30 10.94 19.27 7.58
CA LEU A 30 9.84 20.22 7.60
C LEU A 30 8.51 19.47 7.57
N LYS A 31 7.49 20.05 8.18
CA LYS A 31 6.13 19.53 8.09
C LYS A 31 5.53 19.83 6.71
N ILE A 32 4.90 18.84 6.09
CA ILE A 32 4.28 18.94 4.76
C ILE A 32 2.75 19.08 4.91
N PHE A 33 2.20 20.13 4.32
CA PHE A 33 0.77 20.39 4.28
C PHE A 33 0.20 20.12 2.90
N THR A 34 -1.00 19.56 2.85
CA THR A 34 -1.74 19.29 1.60
C THR A 34 -2.99 20.17 1.48
N ASN A 35 -3.26 20.99 2.47
CA ASN A 35 -4.39 21.91 2.46
C ASN A 35 -3.94 23.27 1.92
N GLU A 36 -4.65 23.77 0.89
CA GLU A 36 -4.36 25.07 0.26
C GLU A 36 -4.52 26.26 1.21
N ASN A 37 -5.28 26.10 2.29
CA ASN A 37 -5.47 27.14 3.31
C ASN A 37 -4.19 27.47 4.10
N PHE A 38 -3.15 26.64 3.99
CA PHE A 38 -1.83 26.89 4.60
C PHE A 38 -0.84 27.57 3.66
N ARG A 39 -1.27 28.01 2.47
CA ARG A 39 -0.40 28.75 1.56
C ARG A 39 -0.19 30.17 2.08
N ASP A 40 1.06 30.53 2.24
CA ASP A 40 1.53 31.91 2.42
C ASP A 40 2.49 32.28 1.28
N THR A 41 3.01 33.50 1.30
CA THR A 41 3.92 34.00 0.25
C THR A 41 5.27 33.29 0.21
N GLU A 42 5.65 32.61 1.28
CA GLU A 42 6.91 31.88 1.44
C GLU A 42 6.76 30.37 1.19
N SER A 43 5.54 29.88 0.99
CA SER A 43 5.29 28.46 0.78
C SER A 43 5.93 27.92 -0.49
N ILE A 44 6.66 26.81 -0.37
CA ILE A 44 7.22 26.07 -1.50
C ILE A 44 6.23 24.98 -1.90
N ILE A 45 5.77 25.01 -3.15
CA ILE A 45 4.80 24.05 -3.67
C ILE A 45 5.53 22.91 -4.37
N ILE A 46 5.30 21.69 -3.91
CA ILE A 46 5.94 20.46 -4.43
C ILE A 46 4.91 19.61 -5.17
N ASN A 47 5.32 19.01 -6.29
CA ASN A 47 4.49 18.07 -7.02
C ASN A 47 4.42 16.73 -6.25
N ALA A 48 3.25 16.42 -5.69
CA ALA A 48 3.03 15.20 -4.92
C ALA A 48 3.07 13.89 -5.75
N ALA A 49 3.06 13.97 -7.07
CA ALA A 49 3.19 12.79 -7.93
C ALA A 49 4.63 12.29 -8.06
N VAL A 50 5.62 13.15 -7.82
CA VAL A 50 7.04 12.80 -7.93
C VAL A 50 7.52 12.21 -6.60
N ILE A 51 8.12 11.01 -6.66
CA ILE A 51 8.62 10.31 -5.47
C ILE A 51 10.01 10.85 -5.11
N PRO A 52 10.19 11.51 -3.93
CA PRO A 52 11.49 12.00 -3.50
C PRO A 52 12.35 10.88 -2.92
N THR A 53 13.67 11.03 -3.07
CA THR A 53 14.71 10.16 -2.50
C THR A 53 15.89 10.98 -2.02
N LEU A 54 16.83 10.39 -1.28
CA LEU A 54 18.10 11.03 -0.93
C LEU A 54 18.86 11.57 -2.15
N GLY A 55 18.76 10.89 -3.30
CA GLY A 55 19.48 11.27 -4.50
C GLY A 55 18.81 12.34 -5.36
N ASN A 56 17.54 12.66 -5.14
CA ASN A 56 16.81 13.58 -6.04
C ASN A 56 16.07 14.74 -5.34
N PHE A 57 15.88 14.69 -4.02
CA PHE A 57 15.02 15.65 -3.32
C PHE A 57 15.52 17.09 -3.41
N GLU A 58 16.84 17.33 -3.40
CA GLU A 58 17.41 18.67 -3.52
C GLU A 58 17.09 19.29 -4.89
N ILE A 59 17.21 18.51 -5.97
CA ILE A 59 16.87 18.95 -7.33
C ILE A 59 15.37 19.33 -7.39
N LEU A 60 14.52 18.51 -6.78
CA LEU A 60 13.07 18.77 -6.73
C LEU A 60 12.76 20.01 -5.91
N LEU A 61 13.44 20.22 -4.79
CA LEU A 61 13.24 21.36 -3.90
C LEU A 61 13.70 22.67 -4.59
N GLU A 62 14.87 22.67 -5.21
CA GLU A 62 15.38 23.85 -5.92
C GLU A 62 14.50 24.22 -7.12
N ALA A 63 14.04 23.24 -7.89
CA ALA A 63 13.07 23.48 -8.97
C ALA A 63 11.75 24.09 -8.44
N ALA A 64 11.25 23.58 -7.32
CA ALA A 64 10.04 24.08 -6.68
C ALA A 64 10.22 25.54 -6.18
N LYS A 65 11.34 25.87 -5.55
CA LYS A 65 11.68 27.24 -5.13
C LYS A 65 11.75 28.20 -6.35
N ALA A 66 12.35 27.73 -7.44
CA ALA A 66 12.44 28.50 -8.69
C ALA A 66 11.11 28.55 -9.47
N LYS A 67 10.06 27.88 -8.99
CA LYS A 67 8.76 27.72 -9.68
C LYS A 67 8.91 27.12 -11.09
N GLN A 68 9.87 26.20 -11.25
CA GLN A 68 10.19 25.52 -12.51
C GLN A 68 9.84 24.03 -12.42
N GLN A 69 9.60 23.43 -13.58
CA GLN A 69 9.50 21.98 -13.66
C GLN A 69 10.90 21.35 -13.59
N PRO A 70 11.15 20.36 -12.73
CA PRO A 70 12.43 19.69 -12.71
C PRO A 70 12.65 18.93 -14.02
N LYS A 71 13.89 18.91 -14.51
CA LYS A 71 14.25 18.04 -15.64
C LYS A 71 14.25 16.59 -15.13
N LEU A 72 13.21 15.86 -15.50
CA LEU A 72 13.04 14.46 -15.13
C LEU A 72 14.01 13.57 -15.91
N THR A 73 14.69 12.68 -15.21
CA THR A 73 15.61 11.66 -15.73
C THR A 73 15.18 10.29 -15.21
N ASP A 74 15.90 9.24 -15.56
CA ASP A 74 15.66 7.88 -15.07
C ASP A 74 15.76 7.72 -13.54
N GLN A 75 16.28 8.74 -12.85
CA GLN A 75 16.34 8.79 -11.38
C GLN A 75 15.01 9.15 -10.72
N PHE A 76 14.02 9.59 -11.49
CA PHE A 76 12.73 9.99 -10.98
C PHE A 76 11.67 8.92 -11.25
N ARG A 77 10.69 8.80 -10.36
CA ARG A 77 9.48 8.03 -10.55
C ARG A 77 8.28 8.93 -10.28
N ILE A 78 7.31 8.87 -11.19
CA ILE A 78 6.10 9.69 -11.13
C ILE A 78 4.89 8.77 -11.06
N LEU A 79 4.03 9.00 -10.07
CA LEU A 79 2.76 8.28 -9.92
C LEU A 79 1.71 8.89 -10.86
N GLU A 80 1.59 8.36 -12.06
CA GLU A 80 0.58 8.77 -13.06
C GLU A 80 -0.59 7.80 -13.12
N ALA A 81 -0.37 6.56 -12.67
CA ALA A 81 -1.37 5.50 -12.69
C ALA A 81 -1.35 4.70 -11.38
N PRO A 82 -2.49 4.16 -10.92
CA PRO A 82 -2.57 3.47 -9.64
C PRO A 82 -1.71 2.18 -9.57
N TRP A 83 -1.42 1.54 -10.69
CA TRP A 83 -0.52 0.38 -10.74
C TRP A 83 0.95 0.76 -10.59
N HIS A 84 1.35 2.02 -10.81
CA HIS A 84 2.72 2.48 -10.52
C HIS A 84 3.08 2.28 -9.04
N ILE A 85 2.10 2.19 -8.14
CA ILE A 85 2.34 1.96 -6.71
C ILE A 85 3.08 0.63 -6.49
N PHE A 86 2.60 -0.49 -7.03
CA PHE A 86 3.31 -1.76 -6.89
C PHE A 86 4.49 -1.91 -7.86
N GLN A 87 4.44 -1.26 -9.04
CA GLN A 87 5.53 -1.31 -10.01
C GLN A 87 6.80 -0.57 -9.55
N TYR A 88 6.64 0.54 -8.83
CA TYR A 88 7.76 1.31 -8.30
C TYR A 88 8.15 0.90 -6.87
N ASN A 89 7.46 -0.08 -6.29
CA ASN A 89 7.65 -0.44 -4.89
C ASN A 89 9.05 -0.99 -4.59
N ASP A 90 9.64 -1.80 -5.49
CA ASP A 90 11.02 -2.28 -5.32
C ASP A 90 12.01 -1.11 -5.22
N TRP A 91 11.96 -0.21 -6.18
CA TRP A 91 12.80 0.96 -6.20
C TRP A 91 12.58 1.84 -4.95
N ALA A 92 11.34 2.08 -4.58
CA ALA A 92 11.01 2.91 -3.42
C ALA A 92 11.45 2.27 -2.10
N LEU A 93 11.24 0.96 -1.92
CA LEU A 93 11.68 0.23 -0.72
C LEU A 93 13.20 0.37 -0.48
N ARG A 94 14.01 0.24 -1.53
CA ARG A 94 15.48 0.37 -1.41
C ARG A 94 15.91 1.77 -1.01
N HIS A 95 15.29 2.80 -1.59
CA HIS A 95 15.61 4.19 -1.25
C HIS A 95 15.11 4.56 0.15
N ASP A 96 13.92 4.12 0.52
CA ASP A 96 13.38 4.36 1.85
C ASP A 96 14.19 3.65 2.93
N PHE A 97 14.60 2.40 2.68
CA PHE A 97 15.45 1.67 3.62
C PHE A 97 16.72 2.46 3.94
N GLN A 98 17.43 2.95 2.92
CA GLN A 98 18.60 3.80 3.13
C GLN A 98 18.26 5.07 3.91
N LEU A 99 17.16 5.76 3.52
CA LEU A 99 16.75 7.01 4.14
C LEU A 99 16.48 6.87 5.64
N ILE A 100 15.79 5.79 6.06
CA ILE A 100 15.32 5.67 7.44
C ILE A 100 16.25 4.87 8.35
N THR A 101 17.21 4.12 7.79
CA THR A 101 18.14 3.29 8.59
C THR A 101 19.54 3.88 8.70
N GLN A 102 19.89 4.85 7.86
CA GLN A 102 21.21 5.45 7.85
C GLN A 102 21.62 6.01 9.21
N GLY A 103 22.75 5.54 9.74
CA GLY A 103 23.27 5.97 11.04
C GLY A 103 22.51 5.44 12.27
N ARG A 104 21.59 4.51 12.07
CA ARG A 104 20.79 3.87 13.15
C ARG A 104 21.25 2.44 13.38
N ILE A 105 20.96 1.93 14.57
CA ILE A 105 21.28 0.57 14.98
C ILE A 105 19.99 -0.25 15.00
N SER A 106 20.01 -1.38 14.30
CA SER A 106 18.92 -2.37 14.31
C SER A 106 18.87 -3.12 15.65
N GLN A 107 17.68 -3.52 16.08
CA GLN A 107 17.54 -4.56 17.08
C GLN A 107 18.26 -5.83 16.58
N SER A 108 18.85 -6.60 17.50
CA SER A 108 19.51 -7.85 17.17
C SER A 108 18.55 -8.89 16.59
N ILE A 109 18.98 -9.61 15.58
CA ILE A 109 18.20 -10.71 15.00
C ILE A 109 18.31 -11.93 15.93
N SER A 110 17.17 -12.50 16.34
CA SER A 110 17.14 -13.72 17.17
C SER A 110 17.80 -14.90 16.45
N SER A 111 18.58 -15.69 17.20
CA SER A 111 19.25 -16.89 16.70
C SER A 111 18.30 -18.02 16.30
N THR A 112 17.01 -17.92 16.58
CA THR A 112 15.99 -18.88 16.12
C THR A 112 15.72 -18.75 14.63
N ASN A 113 16.11 -17.62 14.00
CA ASN A 113 15.86 -17.35 12.60
C ASN A 113 17.02 -17.86 11.70
N GLN A 114 16.66 -18.28 10.49
CA GLN A 114 17.62 -18.52 9.43
C GLN A 114 17.74 -17.25 8.55
N VAL A 115 18.96 -16.72 8.40
CA VAL A 115 19.15 -15.40 7.82
C VAL A 115 20.18 -15.43 6.70
N MET A 116 19.89 -14.73 5.60
CA MET A 116 20.83 -14.44 4.49
C MET A 116 20.94 -12.93 4.30
N ALA A 117 22.16 -12.42 4.18
CA ALA A 117 22.50 -10.99 4.08
C ALA A 117 21.95 -10.15 5.26
N PRO A 118 22.37 -10.47 6.51
CA PRO A 118 21.84 -9.80 7.72
C PRO A 118 22.08 -8.29 7.73
N GLU A 119 23.11 -7.80 7.05
CA GLU A 119 23.42 -6.37 6.91
C GLU A 119 22.34 -5.59 6.12
N GLN A 120 21.48 -6.27 5.39
CA GLN A 120 20.33 -5.72 4.67
C GLN A 120 19.01 -5.89 5.44
N ILE A 121 19.08 -6.23 6.74
CA ILE A 121 17.90 -6.39 7.59
C ILE A 121 17.93 -5.35 8.70
N PHE A 122 16.85 -4.61 8.84
CA PHE A 122 16.67 -3.66 9.93
C PHE A 122 15.39 -3.99 10.72
N ILE A 123 15.54 -4.20 12.01
CA ILE A 123 14.44 -4.51 12.93
C ILE A 123 14.35 -3.36 13.94
N GLU A 124 13.19 -2.71 14.00
CA GLU A 124 12.91 -1.66 14.98
C GLU A 124 12.68 -2.24 16.38
N GLU A 125 12.79 -1.38 17.38
CA GLU A 125 12.54 -1.72 18.78
C GLU A 125 11.13 -2.29 18.99
N GLY A 126 11.03 -3.31 19.84
CA GLY A 126 9.78 -3.98 20.20
C GLY A 126 9.26 -4.99 19.18
N ALA A 127 9.88 -5.07 17.99
CA ALA A 127 9.47 -6.08 17.02
C ALA A 127 9.87 -7.50 17.44
N VAL A 128 8.98 -8.47 17.19
CA VAL A 128 9.17 -9.88 17.53
C VAL A 128 9.27 -10.71 16.25
N VAL A 129 10.42 -11.35 16.03
CA VAL A 129 10.69 -12.17 14.84
C VAL A 129 11.39 -13.44 15.28
N GLU A 130 10.66 -14.54 15.30
CA GLU A 130 11.15 -15.82 15.81
C GLU A 130 10.82 -16.97 14.86
N HIS A 131 11.74 -17.92 14.71
CA HIS A 131 11.57 -19.13 13.91
C HIS A 131 11.18 -18.87 12.44
N CYS A 132 11.74 -17.80 11.84
CA CYS A 132 11.48 -17.40 10.48
C CYS A 132 12.70 -17.62 9.56
N ILE A 133 12.49 -17.61 8.24
CA ILE A 133 13.56 -17.56 7.24
C ILE A 133 13.54 -16.20 6.56
N LEU A 134 14.62 -15.41 6.72
CA LEU A 134 14.78 -14.07 6.20
C LEU A 134 15.89 -14.05 5.14
N ASN A 135 15.54 -13.86 3.89
CA ASN A 135 16.50 -13.77 2.79
C ASN A 135 16.51 -12.34 2.22
N ALA A 136 17.48 -11.54 2.64
CA ALA A 136 17.68 -10.18 2.14
C ALA A 136 18.69 -10.08 0.98
N SER A 137 19.15 -11.21 0.40
CA SER A 137 20.14 -11.20 -0.69
C SER A 137 19.64 -10.55 -1.98
N THR A 138 18.31 -10.44 -2.16
CA THR A 138 17.68 -9.79 -3.32
C THR A 138 17.19 -8.37 -3.05
N GLY A 139 17.23 -7.93 -1.80
CA GLY A 139 16.83 -6.58 -1.39
C GLY A 139 16.57 -6.49 0.10
N PRO A 140 16.50 -5.27 0.67
CA PRO A 140 16.43 -5.06 2.11
C PRO A 140 15.13 -5.58 2.71
N ILE A 141 15.18 -5.92 4.00
CA ILE A 141 14.04 -6.26 4.84
C ILE A 141 13.97 -5.27 6.00
N TYR A 142 12.85 -4.56 6.09
CA TYR A 142 12.57 -3.62 7.19
C TYR A 142 11.39 -4.13 8.02
N ILE A 143 11.60 -4.27 9.31
CA ILE A 143 10.57 -4.67 10.28
C ILE A 143 10.34 -3.50 11.23
N GLY A 144 9.13 -2.93 11.17
CA GLY A 144 8.72 -1.74 11.91
C GLY A 144 8.54 -2.00 13.42
N LYS A 145 8.44 -0.90 14.17
CA LYS A 145 8.27 -0.92 15.62
C LYS A 145 7.06 -1.77 16.02
N ASP A 146 7.23 -2.58 17.08
CA ASP A 146 6.18 -3.44 17.64
C ASP A 146 5.52 -4.40 16.62
N ALA A 147 6.15 -4.61 15.46
CA ALA A 147 5.67 -5.57 14.46
C ALA A 147 5.97 -7.01 14.88
N GLN A 148 5.17 -7.96 14.41
CA GLN A 148 5.32 -9.36 14.71
C GLN A 148 5.39 -10.23 13.45
N MET A 149 6.38 -11.11 13.39
CA MET A 149 6.42 -12.21 12.45
C MET A 149 6.29 -13.52 13.21
N MET A 150 5.15 -14.20 13.00
CA MET A 150 4.90 -15.50 13.62
C MET A 150 5.74 -16.59 12.96
N GLU A 151 5.83 -17.74 13.61
CA GLU A 151 6.70 -18.85 13.27
C GLU A 151 6.46 -19.38 11.84
N GLY A 152 7.54 -19.79 11.20
CA GLY A 152 7.52 -20.42 9.87
C GLY A 152 7.35 -19.45 8.71
N CYS A 153 7.41 -18.13 8.94
CA CYS A 153 7.37 -17.15 7.84
C CYS A 153 8.61 -17.28 6.94
N LEU A 154 8.38 -17.26 5.63
CA LEU A 154 9.40 -17.30 4.58
C LEU A 154 9.41 -15.97 3.83
N VAL A 155 10.43 -15.14 4.07
CA VAL A 155 10.49 -13.79 3.52
C VAL A 155 11.73 -13.61 2.66
N ARG A 156 11.51 -13.18 1.40
CA ARG A 156 12.56 -12.74 0.49
C ARG A 156 12.35 -11.26 0.16
N GLY A 157 13.36 -10.46 0.47
CA GLY A 157 13.35 -9.01 0.19
C GLY A 157 13.35 -8.64 -1.30
N PRO A 158 13.06 -7.37 -1.64
CA PRO A 158 12.81 -6.30 -0.67
C PRO A 158 11.42 -6.41 -0.02
N PHE A 159 11.36 -6.14 1.28
CA PHE A 159 10.15 -6.27 2.08
C PHE A 159 10.09 -5.23 3.19
N SER A 160 8.90 -4.73 3.47
CA SER A 160 8.63 -3.89 4.65
C SER A 160 7.39 -4.37 5.39
N LEU A 161 7.54 -4.58 6.70
CA LEU A 161 6.44 -4.79 7.64
C LEU A 161 6.32 -3.54 8.51
N GLY A 162 5.22 -2.81 8.39
CA GLY A 162 4.98 -1.55 9.10
C GLY A 162 4.77 -1.72 10.60
N GLU A 163 4.77 -0.61 11.32
CA GLU A 163 4.55 -0.56 12.76
C GLU A 163 3.29 -1.32 13.18
N GLY A 164 3.40 -2.13 14.23
CA GLY A 164 2.28 -2.91 14.79
C GLY A 164 1.64 -3.90 13.83
N SER A 165 2.28 -4.22 12.71
CA SER A 165 1.78 -5.17 11.71
C SER A 165 2.18 -6.59 12.03
N VAL A 166 1.40 -7.56 11.56
CA VAL A 166 1.59 -8.97 11.86
C VAL A 166 1.67 -9.81 10.58
N LEU A 167 2.69 -10.66 10.47
CA LEU A 167 2.67 -11.81 9.56
C LEU A 167 2.23 -13.05 10.33
N LYS A 168 1.19 -13.71 9.82
CA LYS A 168 0.66 -14.96 10.39
C LYS A 168 1.60 -16.12 10.09
N MET A 169 1.46 -17.21 10.88
CA MET A 169 2.28 -18.43 10.74
C MET A 169 2.36 -18.91 9.28
N GLY A 170 3.56 -19.28 8.84
CA GLY A 170 3.79 -19.89 7.53
C GLY A 170 3.59 -18.96 6.32
N THR A 171 3.50 -17.65 6.54
CA THR A 171 3.33 -16.67 5.46
C THR A 171 4.53 -16.67 4.51
N LYS A 172 4.25 -16.61 3.19
CA LYS A 172 5.25 -16.53 2.13
C LYS A 172 5.25 -15.14 1.50
N ILE A 173 6.37 -14.42 1.61
CA ILE A 173 6.57 -13.09 1.02
C ILE A 173 7.72 -13.15 0.03
N TYR A 174 7.50 -12.64 -1.18
CA TYR A 174 8.55 -12.43 -2.18
C TYR A 174 8.15 -11.39 -3.22
N GLY A 175 9.14 -10.86 -3.96
CA GLY A 175 8.94 -9.63 -4.72
C GLY A 175 8.69 -8.45 -3.78
N ALA A 176 8.84 -7.25 -4.30
CA ALA A 176 8.79 -6.02 -3.52
C ALA A 176 7.45 -5.81 -2.82
N THR A 177 7.35 -6.21 -1.56
CA THR A 177 6.09 -6.20 -0.81
C THR A 177 6.17 -5.25 0.38
N THR A 178 5.13 -4.43 0.53
CA THR A 178 4.96 -3.52 1.66
C THR A 178 3.65 -3.81 2.37
N LEU A 179 3.71 -4.12 3.67
CA LEU A 179 2.58 -4.03 4.57
C LEU A 179 2.76 -2.73 5.38
N GLY A 180 1.87 -1.76 5.18
CA GLY A 180 1.84 -0.52 5.97
C GLY A 180 1.46 -0.76 7.42
N PRO A 181 1.31 0.30 8.26
CA PRO A 181 1.06 0.15 9.69
C PRO A 181 -0.21 -0.64 10.01
N HIS A 182 -0.16 -1.45 11.08
CA HIS A 182 -1.29 -2.21 11.64
C HIS A 182 -1.99 -3.15 10.66
N CYS A 183 -1.27 -3.62 9.64
CA CYS A 183 -1.74 -4.61 8.68
C CYS A 183 -1.56 -6.04 9.18
N VAL A 184 -2.34 -6.96 8.64
CA VAL A 184 -2.14 -8.39 8.88
C VAL A 184 -1.95 -9.10 7.54
N GLY A 185 -0.78 -9.74 7.36
CA GLY A 185 -0.46 -10.57 6.20
C GLY A 185 -0.52 -12.05 6.52
N GLY A 186 -0.97 -12.87 5.57
CA GLY A 186 -1.06 -14.33 5.67
C GLY A 186 -1.14 -14.99 4.30
N GLY A 187 -0.83 -16.27 4.22
CA GLY A 187 -0.79 -17.03 2.98
C GLY A 187 0.37 -16.62 2.07
N GLU A 188 0.12 -16.38 0.79
CA GLU A 188 1.14 -16.00 -0.18
C GLU A 188 0.92 -14.58 -0.70
N ILE A 189 1.92 -13.71 -0.53
CA ILE A 189 1.87 -12.31 -0.96
C ILE A 189 3.12 -11.99 -1.78
N LYS A 190 2.90 -11.44 -2.97
CA LYS A 190 3.97 -11.11 -3.91
C LYS A 190 3.80 -9.71 -4.47
N ASN A 191 4.87 -8.90 -4.45
CA ASN A 191 4.92 -7.59 -5.13
C ASN A 191 3.65 -6.76 -4.92
N SER A 192 3.24 -6.60 -3.67
CA SER A 192 1.98 -5.94 -3.31
C SER A 192 2.18 -4.88 -2.22
N VAL A 193 1.32 -3.87 -2.20
CA VAL A 193 1.39 -2.76 -1.26
C VAL A 193 0.07 -2.65 -0.49
N PHE A 194 0.15 -2.68 0.84
CA PHE A 194 -0.96 -2.41 1.75
C PHE A 194 -0.71 -1.05 2.40
N PHE A 195 -1.70 -0.17 2.41
CA PHE A 195 -1.49 1.18 2.96
C PHE A 195 -1.46 1.20 4.48
N GLY A 196 -2.49 0.68 5.11
CA GLY A 196 -2.56 0.58 6.57
C GLY A 196 -3.85 -0.10 7.02
N TYR A 197 -3.84 -0.68 8.22
CA TYR A 197 -5.00 -1.30 8.87
C TYR A 197 -5.70 -2.41 8.05
N SER A 198 -5.10 -2.88 6.97
CA SER A 198 -5.68 -3.85 6.04
C SER A 198 -5.24 -5.26 6.33
N ASN A 199 -6.13 -6.22 6.10
CA ASN A 199 -5.91 -7.61 6.44
C ASN A 199 -6.05 -8.53 5.21
N LYS A 200 -5.04 -9.35 4.97
CA LYS A 200 -5.09 -10.60 4.24
C LYS A 200 -4.50 -11.68 5.13
N ALA A 201 -5.24 -12.05 6.17
CA ALA A 201 -4.72 -12.82 7.30
C ALA A 201 -4.63 -14.33 7.08
N HIS A 202 -5.23 -14.84 6.02
CA HIS A 202 -5.41 -16.27 5.77
C HIS A 202 -4.77 -16.71 4.46
N ASP A 203 -4.80 -18.02 4.16
CA ASP A 203 -4.33 -18.57 2.89
C ASP A 203 -5.05 -17.98 1.68
N GLY A 204 -4.46 -18.11 0.52
CA GLY A 204 -4.80 -17.48 -0.74
C GLY A 204 -3.62 -16.68 -1.28
N TYR A 205 -3.62 -16.41 -2.59
CA TYR A 205 -2.57 -15.66 -3.28
C TYR A 205 -2.96 -14.21 -3.50
N LEU A 206 -2.05 -13.28 -3.22
CA LEU A 206 -2.18 -11.87 -3.59
C LEU A 206 -0.90 -11.41 -4.30
N GLY A 207 -1.01 -11.06 -5.57
CA GLY A 207 0.14 -10.65 -6.38
C GLY A 207 -0.08 -9.41 -7.22
N ASP A 208 0.97 -8.59 -7.37
CA ASP A 208 1.00 -7.36 -8.17
C ASP A 208 -0.23 -6.46 -7.89
N SER A 209 -0.47 -6.17 -6.60
CA SER A 209 -1.73 -5.61 -6.10
C SER A 209 -1.51 -4.45 -5.14
N VAL A 210 -2.54 -3.62 -4.98
CA VAL A 210 -2.57 -2.56 -3.97
C VAL A 210 -3.87 -2.65 -3.17
N LEU A 211 -3.74 -2.71 -1.85
CA LEU A 211 -4.86 -2.57 -0.92
C LEU A 211 -4.78 -1.20 -0.24
N GLY A 212 -5.87 -0.47 -0.29
CA GLY A 212 -6.04 0.78 0.46
C GLY A 212 -6.00 0.55 1.97
N GLU A 213 -6.54 1.48 2.74
CA GLU A 213 -6.68 1.33 4.19
C GLU A 213 -7.98 0.63 4.57
N TRP A 214 -7.95 -0.07 5.71
CA TRP A 214 -9.14 -0.72 6.28
C TRP A 214 -9.78 -1.77 5.36
N CYS A 215 -9.01 -2.33 4.41
CA CYS A 215 -9.46 -3.43 3.57
C CYS A 215 -9.38 -4.76 4.31
N ASN A 216 -10.23 -5.71 3.93
CA ASN A 216 -10.16 -7.07 4.46
C ASN A 216 -10.44 -8.10 3.37
N LEU A 217 -9.51 -9.02 3.15
CA LEU A 217 -9.70 -10.19 2.29
C LEU A 217 -10.02 -11.42 3.15
N GLY A 218 -11.17 -12.01 2.94
CA GLY A 218 -11.61 -13.23 3.63
C GLY A 218 -10.71 -14.43 3.32
N ALA A 219 -10.79 -15.47 4.13
CA ALA A 219 -9.99 -16.70 3.96
C ALA A 219 -10.16 -17.30 2.57
N GLY A 220 -9.07 -17.81 1.97
CA GLY A 220 -9.07 -18.39 0.63
C GLY A 220 -9.17 -17.36 -0.51
N THR A 221 -9.34 -16.06 -0.22
CA THR A 221 -9.38 -15.04 -1.26
C THR A 221 -8.06 -15.01 -2.04
N SER A 222 -8.17 -15.06 -3.36
CA SER A 222 -7.03 -15.03 -4.28
C SER A 222 -7.28 -14.09 -5.45
N ASN A 223 -6.20 -13.54 -6.02
CA ASN A 223 -6.27 -12.82 -7.28
C ASN A 223 -5.38 -13.46 -8.34
N SER A 224 -5.81 -13.40 -9.59
CA SER A 224 -4.94 -13.61 -10.74
C SER A 224 -4.18 -12.33 -11.07
N ASN A 225 -2.90 -12.42 -11.38
CA ASN A 225 -2.07 -11.29 -11.80
C ASN A 225 -1.49 -11.45 -13.21
N VAL A 226 -1.66 -12.61 -13.82
CA VAL A 226 -1.22 -12.94 -15.19
C VAL A 226 -2.39 -13.56 -15.94
N LYS A 227 -2.64 -13.08 -17.17
CA LYS A 227 -3.66 -13.72 -18.03
C LYS A 227 -3.20 -15.09 -18.52
N ASN A 228 -4.12 -16.01 -18.65
CA ASN A 228 -3.83 -17.33 -19.24
C ASN A 228 -3.25 -17.25 -20.67
N THR A 229 -3.54 -16.15 -21.38
CA THR A 229 -3.01 -15.88 -22.73
C THR A 229 -1.60 -15.28 -22.72
N GLY A 230 -1.05 -14.90 -21.55
CA GLY A 230 0.24 -14.21 -21.42
C GLY A 230 0.25 -12.77 -21.95
N SER A 231 -0.87 -12.24 -22.44
CA SER A 231 -0.96 -10.86 -22.98
C SER A 231 -1.06 -9.82 -21.85
N ASP A 232 -0.81 -8.54 -22.21
CA ASP A 232 -0.90 -7.45 -21.27
C ASP A 232 -2.25 -7.36 -20.57
N VAL A 233 -2.20 -7.06 -19.29
CA VAL A 233 -3.37 -6.85 -18.45
C VAL A 233 -3.93 -5.44 -18.71
N ARG A 234 -5.24 -5.32 -18.70
CA ARG A 234 -5.96 -4.05 -18.81
C ARG A 234 -6.80 -3.85 -17.57
N TYR A 235 -6.77 -2.65 -17.04
CA TYR A 235 -7.75 -2.17 -16.08
C TYR A 235 -8.88 -1.45 -16.83
N TYR A 236 -9.97 -1.19 -16.14
CA TYR A 236 -11.09 -0.44 -16.68
C TYR A 236 -11.45 0.70 -15.74
N SER A 237 -11.79 1.87 -16.30
CA SER A 237 -12.34 2.98 -15.50
C SER A 237 -13.80 2.73 -15.14
N GLN A 238 -14.36 3.59 -14.30
CA GLN A 238 -15.77 3.56 -13.94
C GLN A 238 -16.67 3.74 -15.17
N GLU A 239 -16.23 4.52 -16.13
CA GLU A 239 -16.93 4.79 -17.39
C GLU A 239 -16.75 3.65 -18.42
N GLY A 240 -16.01 2.60 -18.06
CA GLY A 240 -15.74 1.46 -18.92
C GLY A 240 -14.58 1.66 -19.91
N GLU A 241 -13.83 2.74 -19.80
CA GLU A 241 -12.66 2.98 -20.61
C GLU A 241 -11.54 2.00 -20.28
N THR A 242 -10.83 1.54 -21.30
CA THR A 242 -9.68 0.66 -21.12
C THR A 242 -8.44 1.46 -20.72
N LEU A 243 -7.90 1.14 -19.56
CA LEU A 243 -6.65 1.67 -19.06
C LEU A 243 -5.51 0.70 -19.39
N THR A 244 -4.53 1.16 -20.15
CA THR A 244 -3.38 0.38 -20.63
C THR A 244 -2.09 0.82 -19.93
N GLY A 245 -1.01 0.03 -20.09
CA GLY A 245 0.32 0.35 -19.55
C GLY A 245 0.68 -0.38 -18.26
N ALA A 246 -0.23 -1.22 -17.73
CA ALA A 246 0.07 -2.03 -16.55
C ALA A 246 1.02 -3.22 -16.85
N GLY A 247 1.28 -3.53 -18.13
CA GLY A 247 2.14 -4.64 -18.56
C GLY A 247 1.47 -6.01 -18.40
N SER A 248 2.28 -7.07 -18.46
CA SER A 248 1.79 -8.47 -18.42
C SER A 248 1.44 -8.97 -17.02
N LYS A 249 1.78 -8.22 -15.95
CA LYS A 249 1.52 -8.61 -14.56
C LYS A 249 0.83 -7.46 -13.82
N ALA A 250 -0.46 -7.64 -13.53
CA ALA A 250 -1.25 -6.68 -12.77
C ALA A 250 -2.46 -7.39 -12.12
N GLY A 251 -2.59 -7.21 -10.83
CA GLY A 251 -3.56 -7.88 -9.98
C GLY A 251 -4.74 -7.00 -9.58
N LEU A 252 -4.97 -6.91 -8.27
CA LEU A 252 -6.08 -6.22 -7.64
C LEU A 252 -5.68 -4.82 -7.20
N LEU A 253 -6.49 -3.81 -7.53
CA LEU A 253 -6.45 -2.47 -6.95
C LEU A 253 -7.72 -2.27 -6.13
N MET A 254 -7.61 -2.23 -4.80
CA MET A 254 -8.78 -2.18 -3.89
C MET A 254 -8.74 -0.90 -3.07
N GLY A 255 -9.79 -0.09 -3.21
CA GLY A 255 -9.99 1.15 -2.48
C GLY A 255 -10.32 0.92 -1.01
N ASP A 256 -10.18 1.97 -0.22
CA ASP A 256 -10.32 1.97 1.23
C ASP A 256 -11.67 1.41 1.69
N TYR A 257 -11.67 0.80 2.88
CA TYR A 257 -12.86 0.25 3.55
C TYR A 257 -13.56 -0.90 2.79
N SER A 258 -12.94 -1.42 1.73
CA SER A 258 -13.52 -2.50 0.92
C SER A 258 -13.16 -3.88 1.47
N ARG A 259 -14.08 -4.81 1.35
CA ARG A 259 -13.98 -6.16 1.92
C ARG A 259 -14.40 -7.22 0.93
N ALA A 260 -13.75 -8.37 1.00
CA ALA A 260 -14.14 -9.56 0.24
C ALA A 260 -14.48 -10.71 1.19
N ALA A 261 -15.54 -11.42 0.86
CA ALA A 261 -15.92 -12.65 1.56
C ALA A 261 -14.87 -13.74 1.36
N ILE A 262 -14.99 -14.82 2.14
CA ILE A 262 -14.14 -16.01 1.97
C ILE A 262 -14.23 -16.55 0.54
N ASN A 263 -13.12 -17.13 0.05
CA ASN A 263 -13.02 -17.78 -1.26
C ASN A 263 -13.37 -16.87 -2.45
N THR A 264 -13.23 -15.56 -2.29
CA THR A 264 -13.40 -14.62 -3.42
C THR A 264 -12.24 -14.76 -4.40
N SER A 265 -12.57 -14.91 -5.70
CA SER A 265 -11.58 -14.99 -6.77
C SER A 265 -11.61 -13.74 -7.62
N PHE A 266 -10.53 -12.94 -7.57
CA PHE A 266 -10.39 -11.75 -8.40
C PHE A 266 -9.65 -12.07 -9.71
N ASN A 267 -10.16 -11.61 -10.83
CA ASN A 267 -9.47 -11.66 -12.10
C ASN A 267 -8.30 -10.68 -12.18
N THR A 268 -7.40 -10.89 -13.15
CA THR A 268 -6.35 -9.91 -13.50
C THR A 268 -6.93 -8.54 -13.77
N GLY A 269 -6.27 -7.49 -13.30
CA GLY A 269 -6.67 -6.11 -13.60
C GLY A 269 -8.06 -5.75 -13.04
N THR A 270 -8.39 -6.22 -11.84
CA THR A 270 -9.62 -5.83 -11.15
C THR A 270 -9.39 -4.56 -10.33
N ILE A 271 -10.29 -3.59 -10.50
CA ILE A 271 -10.39 -2.40 -9.64
C ILE A 271 -11.64 -2.54 -8.77
N VAL A 272 -11.48 -2.37 -7.49
CA VAL A 272 -12.56 -2.28 -6.51
C VAL A 272 -12.57 -0.87 -5.94
N GLY A 273 -13.69 -0.19 -6.00
CA GLY A 273 -13.89 1.13 -5.44
C GLY A 273 -13.76 1.17 -3.91
N VAL A 274 -14.16 2.26 -3.30
CA VAL A 274 -14.15 2.42 -1.84
C VAL A 274 -15.44 1.90 -1.22
N CYS A 275 -15.39 1.45 0.03
CA CYS A 275 -16.55 1.01 0.82
C CYS A 275 -17.34 -0.15 0.17
N CYS A 276 -16.67 -1.08 -0.51
CA CYS A 276 -17.32 -2.21 -1.15
C CYS A 276 -17.36 -3.44 -0.24
N ASN A 277 -18.46 -4.21 -0.31
CA ASN A 277 -18.56 -5.57 0.20
C ASN A 277 -18.75 -6.53 -0.97
N ILE A 278 -17.78 -7.44 -1.18
CA ILE A 278 -17.73 -8.35 -2.33
C ILE A 278 -18.04 -9.76 -1.85
N PHE A 279 -19.10 -10.35 -2.38
CA PHE A 279 -19.53 -11.72 -2.09
C PHE A 279 -20.35 -12.28 -3.25
N GLY A 280 -20.62 -13.59 -3.25
CA GLY A 280 -21.39 -14.25 -4.30
C GLY A 280 -20.57 -14.60 -5.53
N ALA A 281 -21.05 -14.27 -6.72
CA ALA A 281 -20.37 -14.55 -7.99
C ALA A 281 -19.04 -13.80 -8.11
N ALA A 282 -18.15 -14.26 -9.00
CA ALA A 282 -16.90 -13.57 -9.28
C ALA A 282 -17.14 -12.09 -9.62
N PRO A 283 -16.43 -11.16 -8.97
CA PRO A 283 -16.67 -9.75 -9.20
C PRO A 283 -16.31 -9.33 -10.63
N SER A 284 -16.97 -8.31 -11.14
CA SER A 284 -16.61 -7.65 -12.39
C SER A 284 -15.17 -7.07 -12.28
N LYS A 285 -14.57 -6.75 -13.42
CA LYS A 285 -13.23 -6.12 -13.43
C LYS A 285 -13.22 -4.70 -12.88
N PHE A 286 -14.36 -4.05 -12.82
CA PHE A 286 -14.56 -2.79 -12.11
C PHE A 286 -15.77 -2.94 -11.19
N VAL A 287 -15.55 -2.67 -9.91
CA VAL A 287 -16.60 -2.66 -8.87
C VAL A 287 -16.76 -1.23 -8.38
N ASN A 288 -17.96 -0.68 -8.56
CA ASN A 288 -18.27 0.71 -8.18
C ASN A 288 -18.11 0.95 -6.69
N ASN A 289 -17.85 2.20 -6.32
CA ASN A 289 -17.84 2.62 -4.92
C ASN A 289 -19.18 2.27 -4.24
N PHE A 290 -19.11 1.92 -2.96
CA PHE A 290 -20.29 1.53 -2.19
C PHE A 290 -21.11 0.40 -2.82
N SER A 291 -20.45 -0.63 -3.34
CA SER A 291 -21.12 -1.85 -3.79
C SER A 291 -21.34 -2.83 -2.63
N TRP A 292 -22.53 -3.42 -2.56
CA TRP A 292 -22.90 -4.54 -1.70
C TRP A 292 -23.29 -5.74 -2.58
N GLY A 293 -22.31 -6.57 -2.92
CA GLY A 293 -22.48 -7.54 -4.00
C GLY A 293 -22.79 -6.84 -5.33
N SER A 294 -23.99 -7.08 -5.89
CA SER A 294 -24.49 -6.42 -7.09
C SER A 294 -25.31 -5.16 -6.84
N GLU A 295 -25.62 -4.86 -5.59
CA GLU A 295 -26.47 -3.74 -5.20
C GLU A 295 -25.63 -2.55 -4.69
N ARG A 296 -26.28 -1.40 -4.49
CA ARG A 296 -25.66 -0.25 -3.84
C ARG A 296 -25.73 -0.40 -2.33
N TYR A 297 -24.61 -0.19 -1.64
CA TYR A 297 -24.53 -0.19 -0.18
C TYR A 297 -25.28 1.03 0.38
N ILE A 298 -26.20 0.82 1.30
CA ILE A 298 -26.88 1.92 2.01
C ILE A 298 -25.86 2.68 2.85
N PHE A 299 -25.78 4.00 2.68
CA PHE A 299 -24.72 4.82 3.27
C PHE A 299 -24.64 4.67 4.80
N GLU A 300 -25.74 4.80 5.51
CA GLU A 300 -25.80 4.75 6.98
C GLU A 300 -25.31 3.38 7.49
N LYS A 301 -25.63 2.31 6.76
CA LYS A 301 -25.17 0.96 7.08
C LYS A 301 -23.66 0.84 6.82
N ALA A 302 -23.16 1.35 5.71
CA ALA A 302 -21.73 1.34 5.40
C ALA A 302 -20.92 2.08 6.47
N ILE A 303 -21.37 3.26 6.91
CA ILE A 303 -20.74 4.04 7.98
C ILE A 303 -20.73 3.29 9.31
N SER A 304 -21.87 2.69 9.69
CA SER A 304 -21.96 1.87 10.89
C SER A 304 -20.99 0.68 10.88
N ASP A 305 -20.92 -0.02 9.74
CA ASP A 305 -20.03 -1.19 9.59
C ASP A 305 -18.57 -0.78 9.60
N ILE A 306 -18.19 0.36 8.98
CA ILE A 306 -16.84 0.93 9.05
C ILE A 306 -16.48 1.27 10.49
N ALA A 307 -17.36 1.94 11.23
CA ALA A 307 -17.15 2.28 12.64
C ALA A 307 -16.92 1.03 13.49
N ASN A 308 -17.68 -0.05 13.25
CA ASN A 308 -17.48 -1.33 13.94
C ASN A 308 -16.07 -1.90 13.69
N TRP A 309 -15.61 -1.92 12.44
CA TRP A 309 -14.28 -2.41 12.09
C TRP A 309 -13.15 -1.56 12.68
N LYS A 310 -13.31 -0.23 12.70
CA LYS A 310 -12.32 0.66 13.32
C LYS A 310 -12.21 0.41 14.82
N ARG A 311 -13.36 0.26 15.52
CA ARG A 311 -13.39 -0.06 16.95
C ARG A 311 -12.70 -1.38 17.29
N MET A 312 -12.80 -2.40 16.44
CA MET A 312 -12.09 -3.68 16.63
C MET A 312 -10.55 -3.51 16.66
N LYS A 313 -10.03 -2.43 16.07
CA LYS A 313 -8.61 -2.05 16.12
C LYS A 313 -8.35 -0.85 17.05
N GLY A 314 -9.28 -0.54 17.97
CA GLY A 314 -9.12 0.54 18.95
C GLY A 314 -9.12 1.94 18.35
N ARG A 315 -9.81 2.15 17.23
CA ARG A 315 -9.91 3.44 16.52
C ARG A 315 -11.37 3.84 16.36
N ASP A 316 -11.62 5.15 16.37
CA ASP A 316 -12.93 5.70 16.06
C ASP A 316 -13.02 6.15 14.60
N LEU A 317 -14.21 6.20 14.07
CA LEU A 317 -14.49 6.83 12.78
C LEU A 317 -14.73 8.33 13.03
N LEU A 318 -13.89 9.16 12.43
CA LEU A 318 -13.94 10.61 12.63
C LEU A 318 -15.03 11.25 11.76
N GLN A 319 -15.58 12.37 12.21
CA GLN A 319 -16.61 13.10 11.48
C GLN A 319 -16.13 13.56 10.09
N GLU A 320 -14.89 14.01 9.97
CA GLU A 320 -14.27 14.40 8.69
C GLU A 320 -14.16 13.24 7.69
N GLU A 321 -13.96 12.01 8.19
CA GLU A 321 -13.96 10.79 7.34
C GLU A 321 -15.38 10.52 6.83
N VAL A 322 -16.40 10.65 7.71
CA VAL A 322 -17.82 10.48 7.34
C VAL A 322 -18.23 11.48 6.28
N GLU A 323 -17.84 12.76 6.43
CA GLU A 323 -18.16 13.82 5.46
C GLU A 323 -17.51 13.54 4.10
N LYS A 324 -16.24 13.12 4.09
CA LYS A 324 -15.54 12.71 2.86
C LYS A 324 -16.21 11.51 2.20
N LEU A 325 -16.57 10.49 2.97
CA LEU A 325 -17.28 9.31 2.46
C LEU A 325 -18.67 9.66 1.92
N ASN A 326 -19.37 10.58 2.56
CA ASN A 326 -20.66 11.07 2.06
C ASN A 326 -20.49 11.81 0.72
N TYR A 327 -19.47 12.66 0.61
CA TYR A 327 -19.18 13.32 -0.67
C TYR A 327 -18.94 12.30 -1.80
N ILE A 328 -18.16 11.24 -1.54
CA ILE A 328 -17.91 10.17 -2.52
C ILE A 328 -19.22 9.45 -2.85
N TYR A 329 -20.03 9.13 -1.84
CA TYR A 329 -21.31 8.45 -2.04
C TYR A 329 -22.27 9.23 -2.92
N GLN A 330 -22.29 10.56 -2.83
CA GLN A 330 -23.19 11.42 -3.60
C GLN A 330 -22.70 11.70 -5.03
N ASN A 331 -21.39 11.70 -5.26
CA ASN A 331 -20.79 12.23 -6.50
C ASN A 331 -20.07 11.17 -7.36
N HIS A 332 -19.89 9.96 -6.84
CA HIS A 332 -19.14 8.86 -7.48
C HIS A 332 -19.87 7.52 -7.25
#